data_8dcf440fe7f76743094d31378a32215f
#
_entry.id   8dcf440fe7f76743094d31378a32215f
#
_cell.length_a   1.000
_cell.length_b   1.000
_cell.length_c   1.000
_cell.angle_alpha   90.00
_cell.angle_beta   90.00
_cell.angle_gamma   90.00
#
_symmetry.space_group_name_H-M   'P 1'
#
loop_
_entity.id
_entity.type
_entity.pdbx_description
1 polymer ?
#
loop_
_entity_poly.entity_id
_entity_poly.type
_entity_poly.pdbx_seq_one_letter_code
_entity_poly.pdbx_strand_id
1 'polypeptide(L)'
;MEEQVKNTVIVGRNAVLEALRKEHGIECLYTQRQPYTGSLNKVAAMARQQKITIKEVSKSKLDEMAEGENHQGVVALVQAYEYAEVEE
;
A
#
# COMPACT_ATOMS: atom_id res chain seq x y z
N MET A 1 -26.66 0.15 4.79
CA MET A 1 -26.11 -0.06 4.70
C MET A 1 -25.27 0.38 4.69
N GLU A 2 -24.80 0.46 4.70
CA GLU A 2 -23.96 0.82 4.73
C GLU A 2 -23.08 0.82 4.02
N GLU A 3 -22.75 1.44 3.37
CA GLU A 3 -21.84 1.29 2.73
C GLU A 3 -20.71 1.54 3.39
N GLN A 4 -19.82 0.85 3.32
CA GLN A 4 -18.74 1.09 3.94
C GLN A 4 -17.60 1.25 3.13
N VAL A 5 -16.70 2.14 3.41
CA VAL A 5 -15.45 2.19 2.74
C VAL A 5 -14.53 1.40 3.59
N LYS A 6 -14.04 0.31 3.06
CA LYS A 6 -13.12 -0.46 3.75
C LYS A 6 -11.78 -0.17 3.27
N ASN A 7 -10.83 0.11 4.16
CA ASN A 7 -9.44 0.27 3.80
C ASN A 7 -8.80 -1.09 3.83
N THR A 8 -8.16 -1.43 2.76
CA THR A 8 -7.47 -2.70 2.64
C THR A 8 -5.99 -2.42 2.57
N VAL A 9 -5.20 -3.20 3.26
CA VAL A 9 -3.75 -3.05 3.17
C VAL A 9 -3.18 -4.22 2.41
N ILE A 10 -2.14 -3.91 1.64
CA ILE A 10 -1.40 -4.91 0.91
C ILE A 10 -0.01 -4.93 1.52
N VAL A 11 0.43 -6.10 1.92
CA VAL A 11 1.62 -6.24 2.73
C VAL A 11 2.70 -6.97 1.95
N GLY A 12 3.92 -6.45 1.99
CA GLY A 12 5.06 -7.11 1.39
C GLY A 12 5.41 -6.54 0.03
N ARG A 13 6.70 -6.64 -0.32
CA ARG A 13 7.21 -5.99 -1.52
C ARG A 13 6.59 -6.55 -2.78
N ASN A 14 6.50 -7.86 -2.86
CA ASN A 14 5.97 -8.47 -4.09
C ASN A 14 4.51 -8.11 -4.31
N ALA A 15 3.72 -8.19 -3.25
CA ALA A 15 2.30 -7.89 -3.36
C ALA A 15 2.09 -6.41 -3.71
N VAL A 16 2.87 -5.53 -3.08
CA VAL A 16 2.75 -4.10 -3.35
C VAL A 16 3.19 -3.80 -4.78
N LEU A 17 4.27 -4.43 -5.23
CA LEU A 17 4.76 -4.21 -6.58
C LEU A 17 3.71 -4.64 -7.60
N GLU A 18 3.09 -5.77 -7.35
CA GLU A 18 2.04 -6.26 -8.23
C GLU A 18 0.87 -5.28 -8.29
N ALA A 19 0.47 -4.77 -7.13
CA ALA A 19 -0.62 -3.82 -7.06
C ALA A 19 -0.28 -2.53 -7.81
N LEU A 20 0.98 -2.10 -7.73
CA LEU A 20 1.42 -0.92 -8.45
C LEU A 20 1.36 -1.15 -9.96
N ARG A 21 1.77 -2.32 -10.40
CA ARG A 21 1.72 -2.63 -11.81
C ARG A 21 0.31 -2.64 -12.35
N LYS A 22 -0.63 -3.10 -11.54
CA LYS A 22 -2.01 -3.18 -11.96
C LYS A 22 -2.79 -1.90 -11.70
N GLU A 23 -2.12 -0.94 -11.09
CA GLU A 23 -2.73 0.35 -10.78
C GLU A 23 -4.03 0.18 -10.00
N HIS A 24 -3.92 -0.53 -8.90
CA HIS A 24 -5.10 -0.85 -8.10
C HIS A 24 -5.64 0.32 -7.28
N GLY A 25 -5.20 1.50 -7.51
CA GLY A 25 -5.73 2.63 -6.76
C GLY A 25 -5.17 2.71 -5.36
N ILE A 26 -3.86 2.56 -5.26
CA ILE A 26 -3.21 2.69 -3.98
C ILE A 26 -3.27 4.13 -3.53
N GLU A 27 -3.75 4.34 -2.32
CA GLU A 27 -3.87 5.68 -1.80
C GLU A 27 -2.54 6.19 -1.28
N CYS A 28 -1.81 5.39 -0.55
CA CYS A 28 -0.48 5.76 -0.12
C CYS A 28 0.31 4.52 0.24
N LEU A 29 1.62 4.71 0.34
CA LEU A 29 2.52 3.65 0.76
C LEU A 29 3.11 4.03 2.09
N TYR A 30 3.23 3.06 2.97
CA TYR A 30 3.95 3.22 4.23
C TYR A 30 5.20 2.38 4.13
N THR A 31 6.35 3.00 4.31
CA THR A 31 7.63 2.32 4.14
C THR A 31 8.50 2.50 5.35
N GLN A 32 9.48 1.62 5.47
CA GLN A 32 10.52 1.82 6.45
C GLN A 32 11.34 3.05 6.05
N ARG A 33 12.14 3.55 6.97
CA ARG A 33 12.96 4.70 6.67
C ARG A 33 14.05 4.34 5.69
N GLN A 34 14.47 5.31 4.92
CA GLN A 34 15.56 5.10 4.01
C GLN A 34 16.82 4.77 4.78
N PRO A 35 17.74 4.07 4.17
CA PRO A 35 17.80 3.76 2.73
C PRO A 35 16.93 2.56 2.38
N TYR A 36 16.40 2.57 1.18
CA TYR A 36 15.66 1.43 0.68
C TYR A 36 16.64 0.48 -0.01
N THR A 37 16.41 -0.80 0.15
CA THR A 37 17.29 -1.79 -0.44
C THR A 37 16.48 -2.75 -1.30
N GLY A 38 17.14 -3.32 -2.27
CA GLY A 38 16.54 -4.34 -3.10
C GLY A 38 15.29 -3.87 -3.80
N SER A 39 14.29 -4.72 -3.82
CA SER A 39 13.06 -4.42 -4.54
C SER A 39 12.27 -3.27 -3.94
N LEU A 40 12.60 -2.86 -2.72
CA LEU A 40 11.92 -1.72 -2.14
C LEU A 40 12.24 -0.44 -2.91
N ASN A 41 13.43 -0.33 -3.46
CA ASN A 41 13.74 0.79 -4.35
C ASN A 41 12.83 0.81 -5.56
N LYS A 42 12.57 -0.35 -6.12
CA LYS A 42 11.69 -0.44 -7.28
C LYS A 42 10.27 -0.03 -6.91
N VAL A 43 9.81 -0.49 -5.77
CA VAL A 43 8.47 -0.13 -5.30
C VAL A 43 8.37 1.38 -5.15
N ALA A 44 9.35 2.00 -4.52
CA ALA A 44 9.32 3.44 -4.31
C ALA A 44 9.35 4.19 -5.65
N ALA A 45 10.14 3.71 -6.59
CA ALA A 45 10.23 4.37 -7.89
C ALA A 45 8.90 4.32 -8.62
N MET A 46 8.26 3.16 -8.60
CA MET A 46 6.98 3.02 -9.26
C MET A 46 5.90 3.87 -8.60
N ALA A 47 5.94 3.95 -7.29
CA ALA A 47 4.99 4.79 -6.58
C ALA A 47 5.16 6.25 -6.95
N ARG A 48 6.40 6.70 -7.08
CA ARG A 48 6.64 8.08 -7.48
C ARG A 48 6.16 8.34 -8.89
N GLN A 49 6.34 7.38 -9.78
CA GLN A 49 5.84 7.53 -11.13
C GLN A 49 4.34 7.69 -11.16
N GLN A 50 3.65 7.02 -10.28
CA GLN A 50 2.20 7.09 -10.23
C GLN A 50 1.71 8.18 -9.30
N LYS A 51 2.65 8.97 -8.76
CA LYS A 51 2.32 10.09 -7.89
C LYS A 51 1.61 9.65 -6.63
N ILE A 52 2.00 8.51 -6.12
CA ILE A 52 1.45 7.98 -4.89
C ILE A 52 2.28 8.51 -3.73
N THR A 53 1.60 8.96 -2.70
CA THR A 53 2.28 9.46 -1.51
C THR A 53 3.01 8.33 -0.79
N ILE A 54 4.26 8.58 -0.42
CA ILE A 54 5.04 7.62 0.34
C ILE A 54 5.29 8.24 1.72
N LYS A 55 4.92 7.51 2.75
CA LYS A 55 5.13 7.96 4.11
C LYS A 55 6.07 6.99 4.81
N GLU A 56 7.12 7.55 5.41
CA GLU A 56 8.07 6.73 6.15
C GLU A 56 7.58 6.60 7.57
N VAL A 57 7.53 5.39 8.07
CA VAL A 57 7.04 5.14 9.41
C VAL A 57 7.98 4.16 10.10
N SER A 58 7.79 3.98 11.38
CA SER A 58 8.62 3.08 12.14
C SER A 58 8.27 1.63 11.82
N LYS A 59 9.19 0.75 12.13
CA LYS A 59 8.95 -0.67 11.95
C LYS A 59 7.76 -1.12 12.79
N SER A 60 7.61 -0.57 13.98
CA SER A 60 6.47 -0.91 14.83
C SER A 60 5.16 -0.58 14.14
N LYS A 61 5.12 0.55 13.47
CA LYS A 61 3.91 0.95 12.76
C LYS A 61 3.62 -0.01 11.62
N LEU A 62 4.66 -0.40 10.89
CA LEU A 62 4.49 -1.36 9.81
C LEU A 62 4.02 -2.71 10.33
N ASP A 63 4.59 -3.16 11.45
CA ASP A 63 4.18 -4.41 12.06
C ASP A 63 2.70 -4.37 12.42
N GLU A 64 2.28 -3.25 12.97
CA GLU A 64 0.91 -3.08 13.38
C GLU A 64 -0.02 -3.12 12.16
N MET A 65 0.34 -2.43 11.11
CA MET A 65 -0.48 -2.40 9.92
C MET A 65 -0.53 -3.74 9.22
N ALA A 66 0.57 -4.48 9.28
CA ALA A 66 0.66 -5.78 8.64
C ALA A 66 -0.03 -6.88 9.43
N GLU A 67 -0.36 -6.59 10.68
CA GLU A 67 -1.07 -7.54 11.53
C GLU A 67 -0.34 -8.87 11.62
N GLY A 68 0.96 -8.79 11.82
CA GLY A 68 1.76 -9.99 12.00
C GLY A 68 2.32 -10.60 10.74
N GLU A 69 1.97 -10.08 9.58
CA GLU A 69 2.52 -10.60 8.36
C GLU A 69 3.88 -9.98 8.07
N ASN A 70 4.65 -10.64 7.23
CA ASN A 70 5.96 -10.16 6.89
C ASN A 70 5.86 -9.02 5.88
N HIS A 71 5.99 -7.80 6.35
CA HIS A 71 5.79 -6.64 5.49
C HIS A 71 7.01 -6.28 4.66
N GLN A 72 8.17 -6.78 5.03
CA GLN A 72 9.39 -6.52 4.27
C GLN A 72 9.64 -5.02 4.05
N GLY A 73 9.20 -4.21 5.00
CA GLY A 73 9.46 -2.77 4.96
C GLY A 73 8.46 -1.95 4.19
N VAL A 74 7.35 -2.52 3.72
CA VAL A 74 6.38 -1.74 2.97
C VAL A 74 4.96 -2.29 3.14
N VAL A 75 4.02 -1.37 3.28
CA VAL A 75 2.60 -1.69 3.32
C VAL A 75 1.89 -0.66 2.46
N ALA A 76 1.03 -1.09 1.59
CA ALA A 76 0.25 -0.18 0.75
C ALA A 76 -1.16 -0.08 1.27
N LEU A 77 -1.68 1.13 1.32
CA LEU A 77 -3.06 1.35 1.72
C LEU A 77 -3.88 1.52 0.46
N VAL A 78 -4.83 0.64 0.26
CA VAL A 78 -5.69 0.68 -0.91
C VAL A 78 -7.09 0.97 -0.43
N GLN A 79 -7.72 1.98 -1.04
CA GLN A 79 -9.05 2.30 -0.67
C GLN A 79 -9.99 1.51 -1.53
N ALA A 80 -10.72 0.62 -0.98
CA ALA A 80 -11.62 -0.21 -1.74
C ALA A 80 -13.02 0.34 -1.60
N TYR A 81 -13.54 0.94 -2.66
CA TYR A 81 -14.88 1.37 -2.69
C TYR A 81 -15.69 0.42 -3.44
N GLU A 82 -16.85 0.16 -2.95
CA GLU A 82 -17.74 -0.55 -3.71
C GLU A 82 -18.77 0.33 -4.09
N TYR A 83 -18.99 0.60 -5.23
CA TYR A 83 -19.98 1.45 -5.62
C TYR A 83 -20.97 0.87 -6.15
N ALA A 84 -21.46 0.67 -5.88
CA ALA A 84 -22.25 0.23 -6.60
C ALA A 84 -23.04 0.93 -7.31
N GLU A 85 -22.86 1.28 -7.31
CA GLU A 85 -23.29 1.68 -7.78
C GLU A 85 -24.02 1.90 -8.29
N VAL A 86 -24.45 1.84 -8.20
CA VAL A 86 -24.88 2.01 -8.57
C VAL A 86 -25.68 2.28 -9.08
N GLU A 87 -26.01 2.19 -9.20
CA GLU A 87 -26.62 2.36 -9.61
C GLU A 87 -27.34 2.52 -10.01
N GLU A 88 -27.78 2.52 -10.17
CA GLU A 88 -28.31 2.58 -10.44
C GLU A 88 -28.76 2.69 -10.54
#